data_c1f4927234f72738b51d72bb155ff971
#
_entry.id   c1f4927234f72738b51d72bb155ff971
#
_cell.length_a   1.000
_cell.length_b   1.000
_cell.length_c   1.000
_cell.angle_alpha   90.00
_cell.angle_beta   90.00
_cell.angle_gamma   90.00
#
_symmetry.space_group_name_H-M   'P 1'
#
loop_
_entity.id
_entity.type
_entity.pdbx_description
1 polymer ?
#
loop_
_entity_poly.entity_id
_entity_poly.type
_entity_poly.pdbx_seq_one_letter_code
_entity_poly.pdbx_strand_id
1 'polypeptide(L)'
;MLCGITGSNGVLGNRLTKFKNINFVNFKGDITNKKQVYNWIKKNKFDIFIHLAAIVPVTEVNKNYNYAKKVNFLGTKYILDALIKYQNMNLKWFFFPSTSHVYKFNKRKKIKENGKLNPISKYGKTKLIAEKYINKKSKVIEFNYCIGRIFSFAMLAIK
;
A
#
# COMPACT_ATOMS: atom_id res chain seq x y z
N MET A 1 14.81 11.53 -9.76
CA MET A 1 13.51 11.35 -9.08
C MET A 1 13.70 10.33 -7.98
N LEU A 2 13.38 10.67 -6.73
CA LEU A 2 13.56 9.82 -5.57
C LEU A 2 12.24 9.13 -5.19
N CYS A 3 12.24 7.80 -5.14
CA CYS A 3 11.06 7.01 -4.84
C CYS A 3 11.22 6.26 -3.50
N GLY A 4 10.40 6.62 -2.51
CA GLY A 4 10.28 5.84 -1.29
C GLY A 4 9.47 4.58 -1.55
N ILE A 5 9.97 3.43 -1.12
CA ILE A 5 9.25 2.16 -1.29
C ILE A 5 9.27 1.33 -0.01
N THR A 6 8.11 0.79 0.37
CA THR A 6 7.99 -0.24 1.40
C THR A 6 7.65 -1.58 0.75
N GLY A 7 8.06 -2.69 1.34
CA GLY A 7 7.81 -4.02 0.77
C GLY A 7 8.66 -4.33 -0.47
N SER A 8 9.85 -3.74 -0.57
CA SER A 8 10.79 -3.94 -1.69
C SER A 8 11.23 -5.40 -1.88
N ASN A 9 11.20 -6.22 -0.81
CA ASN A 9 11.58 -7.65 -0.86
C ASN A 9 10.44 -8.55 -1.36
N GLY A 10 9.22 -8.01 -1.50
CA GLY A 10 8.09 -8.74 -2.07
C GLY A 10 8.23 -8.90 -3.59
N VAL A 11 7.37 -9.73 -4.18
CA VAL A 11 7.39 -10.04 -5.62
C VAL A 11 7.37 -8.78 -6.48
N LEU A 12 6.43 -7.87 -6.23
CA LEU A 12 6.28 -6.63 -6.99
C LEU A 12 7.42 -5.64 -6.67
N GLY A 13 7.77 -5.50 -5.39
CA GLY A 13 8.84 -4.60 -4.95
C GLY A 13 10.20 -4.96 -5.54
N ASN A 14 10.56 -6.24 -5.55
CA ASN A 14 11.81 -6.73 -6.14
C ASN A 14 11.90 -6.45 -7.65
N ARG A 15 10.76 -6.51 -8.38
CA ARG A 15 10.75 -6.15 -9.79
C ARG A 15 10.87 -4.65 -10.02
N LEU A 16 10.13 -3.85 -9.26
CA LEU A 16 10.15 -2.39 -9.40
C LEU A 16 11.53 -1.80 -9.10
N THR A 17 12.20 -2.27 -8.05
CA THR A 17 13.51 -1.75 -7.65
C THR A 17 14.65 -2.07 -8.63
N LYS A 18 14.40 -2.89 -9.65
CA LYS A 18 15.35 -3.16 -10.74
C LYS A 18 15.33 -2.10 -11.86
N PHE A 19 14.35 -1.21 -11.90
CA PHE A 19 14.31 -0.14 -12.89
C PHE A 19 15.39 0.90 -12.61
N LYS A 20 16.36 1.01 -13.51
CA LYS A 20 17.56 1.86 -13.33
C LYS A 20 17.26 3.38 -13.39
N ASN A 21 16.14 3.78 -13.99
CA ASN A 21 15.81 5.19 -14.18
C ASN A 21 15.13 5.85 -12.97
N ILE A 22 14.95 5.10 -11.87
CA ILE A 22 14.33 5.56 -10.64
C ILE A 22 15.23 5.25 -9.46
N ASN A 23 15.54 6.26 -8.65
CA ASN A 23 16.29 6.08 -7.41
C ASN A 23 15.36 5.62 -6.30
N PHE A 24 15.39 4.33 -5.97
CA PHE A 24 14.58 3.75 -4.91
C PHE A 24 15.28 3.84 -3.55
N VAL A 25 14.56 4.33 -2.56
CA VAL A 25 14.96 4.26 -1.15
C VAL A 25 14.05 3.26 -0.46
N ASN A 26 14.63 2.12 -0.07
CA ASN A 26 13.89 1.01 0.50
C ASN A 26 13.73 1.20 2.02
N PHE A 27 12.50 1.04 2.52
CA PHE A 27 12.27 0.93 3.95
C PHE A 27 12.69 -0.45 4.46
N LYS A 28 13.65 -0.50 5.37
CA LYS A 28 14.21 -1.74 5.95
C LYS A 28 13.75 -2.00 7.40
N GLY A 29 12.85 -1.18 7.91
CA GLY A 29 12.36 -1.30 9.28
C GLY A 29 11.05 -2.09 9.41
N ASP A 30 10.52 -2.13 10.63
CA ASP A 30 9.20 -2.69 10.92
C ASP A 30 8.11 -1.63 10.62
N ILE A 31 7.23 -1.94 9.68
CA ILE A 31 6.14 -1.06 9.27
C ILE A 31 5.13 -0.80 10.40
N THR A 32 5.08 -1.69 11.40
CA THR A 32 4.22 -1.54 12.58
C THR A 32 4.85 -0.68 13.67
N ASN A 33 6.13 -0.33 13.53
CA ASN A 33 6.83 0.57 14.43
C ASN A 33 6.72 2.02 13.94
N LYS A 34 5.82 2.78 14.55
CA LYS A 34 5.56 4.18 14.21
C LYS A 34 6.82 5.05 14.20
N LYS A 35 7.72 4.89 15.20
CA LYS A 35 8.94 5.69 15.32
C LYS A 35 9.89 5.45 14.15
N GLN A 36 10.08 4.18 13.75
CA GLN A 36 10.93 3.84 12.60
C GLN A 36 10.39 4.44 11.29
N VAL A 37 9.08 4.29 11.05
CA VAL A 37 8.40 4.85 9.86
C VAL A 37 8.56 6.37 9.80
N TYR A 38 8.24 7.06 10.89
CA TYR A 38 8.30 8.52 10.95
C TYR A 38 9.73 9.05 10.76
N ASN A 39 10.72 8.44 11.42
CA ASN A 39 12.12 8.84 11.29
C ASN A 39 12.63 8.63 9.86
N TRP A 40 12.27 7.53 9.22
CA TRP A 40 12.69 7.25 7.84
C TRP A 40 12.08 8.24 6.85
N ILE A 41 10.78 8.54 6.96
CA ILE A 41 10.12 9.52 6.08
C ILE A 41 10.64 10.94 6.35
N LYS A 42 10.90 11.30 7.61
CA LYS A 42 11.46 12.62 7.97
C LYS A 42 12.86 12.86 7.39
N LYS A 43 13.69 11.80 7.32
CA LYS A 43 15.09 11.88 6.84
C LYS A 43 15.22 11.98 5.32
N ASN A 44 14.19 11.60 4.57
CA ASN A 44 14.26 11.54 3.10
C ASN A 44 13.24 12.51 2.51
N LYS A 45 13.54 13.04 1.32
CA LYS A 45 12.61 13.86 0.54
C LYS A 45 12.21 13.06 -0.70
N PHE A 46 11.01 12.51 -0.71
CA PHE A 46 10.52 11.68 -1.81
C PHE A 46 9.74 12.50 -2.83
N ASP A 47 9.98 12.26 -4.12
CA ASP A 47 9.11 12.72 -5.20
C ASP A 47 7.89 11.80 -5.35
N ILE A 48 8.10 10.49 -5.19
CA ILE A 48 7.09 9.45 -5.32
C ILE A 48 7.18 8.50 -4.12
N PHE A 49 6.04 7.96 -3.71
CA PHE A 49 6.00 6.94 -2.67
C PHE A 49 5.13 5.75 -3.09
N ILE A 50 5.70 4.54 -3.00
CA ILE A 50 5.04 3.27 -3.33
C ILE A 50 4.95 2.41 -2.08
N HIS A 51 3.73 2.17 -1.58
CA HIS A 51 3.51 1.43 -0.35
C HIS A 51 3.07 -0.01 -0.61
N LEU A 52 4.04 -0.93 -0.79
CA LEU A 52 3.78 -2.35 -1.09
C LEU A 52 3.79 -3.27 0.15
N ALA A 53 4.30 -2.81 1.29
CA ALA A 53 4.37 -3.65 2.49
C ALA A 53 2.97 -4.08 2.94
N ALA A 54 2.71 -5.38 2.88
CA ALA A 54 1.46 -5.99 3.31
C ALA A 54 1.64 -7.50 3.53
N ILE A 55 0.84 -8.07 4.41
CA ILE A 55 0.60 -9.52 4.46
C ILE A 55 -0.52 -9.81 3.46
N VAL A 56 -0.16 -10.47 2.35
CA VAL A 56 -1.05 -10.70 1.21
C VAL A 56 -1.72 -12.07 1.23
N PRO A 57 -1.02 -13.21 1.52
CA PRO A 57 -1.63 -14.52 1.49
C PRO A 57 -2.81 -14.60 2.46
N VAL A 58 -4.00 -14.94 1.92
CA VAL A 58 -5.23 -15.07 2.72
C VAL A 58 -5.04 -16.06 3.87
N THR A 59 -4.29 -17.13 3.63
CA THR A 59 -3.93 -18.13 4.64
C THR A 59 -3.16 -17.52 5.80
N GLU A 60 -2.16 -16.70 5.53
CA GLU A 60 -1.36 -16.02 6.55
C GLU A 60 -2.18 -14.97 7.33
N VAL A 61 -3.02 -14.22 6.62
CA VAL A 61 -3.96 -13.28 7.27
C VAL A 61 -4.94 -14.01 8.18
N ASN A 62 -5.41 -15.21 7.79
CA ASN A 62 -6.33 -16.00 8.59
C ASN A 62 -5.66 -16.59 9.84
N LYS A 63 -4.38 -16.98 9.77
CA LYS A 63 -3.61 -17.47 10.91
C LYS A 63 -3.45 -16.41 12.01
N ASN A 64 -3.16 -15.17 11.63
CA ASN A 64 -3.00 -14.08 12.59
C ASN A 64 -3.61 -12.76 12.06
N TYR A 65 -4.93 -12.65 12.16
CA TYR A 65 -5.66 -11.48 11.68
C TYR A 65 -5.25 -10.18 12.36
N ASN A 66 -5.00 -10.21 13.67
CA ASN A 66 -4.64 -9.02 14.42
C ASN A 66 -3.28 -8.47 13.97
N TYR A 67 -2.30 -9.33 13.73
CA TYR A 67 -1.01 -8.93 13.19
C TYR A 67 -1.13 -8.44 11.75
N ALA A 68 -1.87 -9.17 10.91
CA ALA A 68 -2.12 -8.73 9.53
C ALA A 68 -2.82 -7.37 9.48
N LYS A 69 -3.77 -7.09 10.37
CA LYS A 69 -4.40 -5.79 10.49
C LYS A 69 -3.42 -4.70 10.95
N LYS A 70 -2.49 -5.01 11.87
CA LYS A 70 -1.42 -4.07 12.24
C LYS A 70 -0.55 -3.73 11.03
N VAL A 71 -0.06 -4.71 10.29
CA VAL A 71 0.76 -4.48 9.09
C VAL A 71 -0.03 -3.73 8.01
N ASN A 72 -1.18 -4.27 7.59
CA ASN A 72 -1.90 -3.78 6.42
C ASN A 72 -2.65 -2.46 6.65
N PHE A 73 -3.07 -2.18 7.87
CA PHE A 73 -3.80 -0.96 8.19
C PHE A 73 -2.97 0.02 9.01
N LEU A 74 -2.44 -0.37 10.19
CA LEU A 74 -1.67 0.58 11.00
C LEU A 74 -0.38 1.00 10.31
N GLY A 75 0.31 0.08 9.62
CA GLY A 75 1.46 0.40 8.79
C GLY A 75 1.12 1.45 7.71
N THR A 76 0.03 1.24 6.97
CA THR A 76 -0.46 2.21 5.98
C THR A 76 -0.79 3.56 6.63
N LYS A 77 -1.46 3.52 7.80
CA LYS A 77 -1.78 4.73 8.56
C LYS A 77 -0.52 5.50 8.95
N TYR A 78 0.49 4.83 9.48
CA TYR A 78 1.73 5.50 9.90
C TYR A 78 2.49 6.10 8.72
N ILE A 79 2.57 5.39 7.60
CA ILE A 79 3.16 5.92 6.36
C ILE A 79 2.41 7.18 5.91
N LEU A 80 1.10 7.11 5.76
CA LEU A 80 0.32 8.24 5.26
C LEU A 80 0.39 9.46 6.19
N ASP A 81 0.25 9.24 7.51
CA ASP A 81 0.33 10.32 8.50
C ASP A 81 1.73 10.98 8.49
N ALA A 82 2.80 10.20 8.31
CA ALA A 82 4.15 10.73 8.23
C ALA A 82 4.40 11.48 6.91
N LEU A 83 3.88 11.00 5.78
CA LEU A 83 3.95 11.70 4.50
C LEU A 83 3.21 13.03 4.55
N ILE A 84 2.01 13.07 5.07
CA ILE A 84 1.24 14.31 5.28
C ILE A 84 2.02 15.26 6.20
N LYS A 85 2.60 14.76 7.29
CA LYS A 85 3.30 15.61 8.25
C LYS A 85 4.60 16.22 7.70
N TYR A 86 5.37 15.46 6.92
CA TYR A 86 6.74 15.85 6.56
C TYR A 86 6.96 16.13 5.09
N GLN A 87 6.03 15.72 4.20
CA GLN A 87 6.23 15.70 2.75
C GLN A 87 5.04 16.24 1.95
N ASN A 88 3.99 16.72 2.61
CA ASN A 88 2.71 17.01 1.95
C ASN A 88 2.87 17.89 0.71
N MET A 89 3.69 18.93 0.78
CA MET A 89 3.94 19.86 -0.33
C MET A 89 5.01 19.40 -1.34
N ASN A 90 5.84 18.42 -0.98
CA ASN A 90 6.99 17.98 -1.81
C ASN A 90 6.73 16.68 -2.55
N LEU A 91 5.93 15.77 -1.96
CA LEU A 91 5.56 14.52 -2.58
C LEU A 91 4.62 14.79 -3.76
N LYS A 92 4.93 14.23 -4.93
CA LYS A 92 4.10 14.38 -6.13
C LYS A 92 3.03 13.31 -6.23
N TRP A 93 3.35 12.09 -5.81
CA TRP A 93 2.47 10.94 -6.00
C TRP A 93 2.66 9.83 -4.97
N PHE A 94 1.53 9.30 -4.48
CA PHE A 94 1.47 8.16 -3.57
C PHE A 94 0.68 7.02 -4.19
N PHE A 95 1.25 5.83 -4.23
CA PHE A 95 0.59 4.62 -4.72
C PHE A 95 0.33 3.62 -3.60
N PHE A 96 -0.94 3.21 -3.48
CA PHE A 96 -1.38 2.17 -2.57
C PHE A 96 -2.03 1.02 -3.35
N PRO A 97 -1.38 -0.15 -3.47
CA PRO A 97 -1.99 -1.32 -4.07
C PRO A 97 -3.02 -1.91 -3.12
N SER A 98 -4.27 -1.81 -3.49
CA SER A 98 -5.38 -2.52 -2.87
C SER A 98 -5.66 -3.83 -3.64
N THR A 99 -6.83 -4.39 -3.51
CA THR A 99 -7.17 -5.72 -4.02
C THR A 99 -8.61 -5.79 -4.50
N SER A 100 -8.88 -6.67 -5.45
CA SER A 100 -10.25 -7.04 -5.86
C SER A 100 -11.07 -7.64 -4.72
N HIS A 101 -10.42 -8.19 -3.68
CA HIS A 101 -11.09 -8.76 -2.51
C HIS A 101 -11.88 -7.74 -1.66
N VAL A 102 -11.77 -6.43 -1.94
CA VAL A 102 -12.59 -5.40 -1.28
C VAL A 102 -14.02 -5.35 -1.82
N TYR A 103 -14.25 -5.84 -3.02
CA TYR A 103 -15.58 -5.85 -3.62
C TYR A 103 -16.51 -6.92 -3.03
N LYS A 104 -17.82 -6.67 -3.12
CA LYS A 104 -18.81 -7.71 -2.89
C LYS A 104 -18.66 -8.79 -3.96
N PHE A 105 -18.39 -10.03 -3.52
CA PHE A 105 -18.26 -11.14 -4.45
C PHE A 105 -19.56 -11.40 -5.23
N ASN A 106 -19.46 -11.51 -6.54
CA ASN A 106 -20.57 -11.86 -7.41
C ASN A 106 -20.07 -12.75 -8.56
N LYS A 107 -20.47 -14.01 -8.56
CA LYS A 107 -20.05 -15.01 -9.57
C LYS A 107 -20.45 -14.67 -11.00
N ARG A 108 -21.50 -13.86 -11.19
CA ARG A 108 -22.17 -13.70 -12.50
C ARG A 108 -22.00 -12.33 -13.15
N LYS A 109 -21.37 -11.37 -12.50
CA LYS A 109 -21.28 -9.98 -13.01
C LYS A 109 -19.85 -9.49 -13.08
N LYS A 110 -19.52 -8.79 -14.16
CA LYS A 110 -18.29 -8.00 -14.24
C LYS A 110 -18.28 -6.97 -13.13
N ILE A 111 -17.17 -6.81 -12.46
CA ILE A 111 -16.99 -5.83 -11.40
C ILE A 111 -16.52 -4.53 -12.04
N LYS A 112 -17.24 -3.44 -11.75
CA LYS A 112 -16.83 -2.07 -12.12
C LYS A 112 -16.07 -1.43 -10.97
N GLU A 113 -15.30 -0.39 -11.23
CA GLU A 113 -14.51 0.32 -10.20
C GLU A 113 -15.38 0.92 -9.09
N ASN A 114 -16.59 1.38 -9.41
CA ASN A 114 -17.58 1.88 -8.46
C ASN A 114 -18.47 0.76 -7.87
N GLY A 115 -18.10 -0.51 -8.09
CA GLY A 115 -18.82 -1.66 -7.57
C GLY A 115 -18.93 -1.65 -6.05
N LYS A 116 -19.99 -2.25 -5.51
CA LYS A 116 -20.26 -2.29 -4.06
C LYS A 116 -19.12 -2.96 -3.30
N LEU A 117 -18.59 -2.27 -2.30
CA LEU A 117 -17.52 -2.75 -1.42
C LEU A 117 -18.15 -3.53 -0.26
N ASN A 118 -17.84 -4.82 -0.17
CA ASN A 118 -18.25 -5.69 0.93
C ASN A 118 -17.34 -6.92 1.00
N PRO A 119 -16.13 -6.78 1.55
CA PRO A 119 -15.14 -7.85 1.60
C PRO A 119 -15.60 -9.01 2.47
N ILE A 120 -15.54 -10.23 1.95
CA ILE A 120 -15.78 -11.47 2.69
C ILE A 120 -14.51 -11.87 3.43
N SER A 121 -13.34 -11.82 2.75
CA SER A 121 -12.08 -12.26 3.32
C SER A 121 -11.54 -11.28 4.37
N LYS A 122 -10.89 -11.82 5.40
CA LYS A 122 -10.16 -11.00 6.40
C LYS A 122 -9.12 -10.10 5.72
N TYR A 123 -8.41 -10.60 4.70
CA TYR A 123 -7.48 -9.81 3.89
C TYR A 123 -8.15 -8.60 3.25
N GLY A 124 -9.24 -8.82 2.51
CA GLY A 124 -10.03 -7.73 1.90
C GLY A 124 -10.50 -6.70 2.93
N LYS A 125 -10.91 -7.14 4.13
CA LYS A 125 -11.29 -6.24 5.22
C LYS A 125 -10.13 -5.35 5.67
N THR A 126 -8.90 -5.88 5.80
CA THR A 126 -7.73 -5.07 6.17
C THR A 126 -7.39 -4.02 5.10
N LYS A 127 -7.49 -4.39 3.83
CA LYS A 127 -7.21 -3.47 2.71
C LYS A 127 -8.30 -2.40 2.59
N LEU A 128 -9.58 -2.76 2.75
CA LEU A 128 -10.69 -1.79 2.71
C LEU A 128 -10.61 -0.76 3.83
N ILE A 129 -10.21 -1.15 5.04
CA ILE A 129 -10.01 -0.19 6.14
C ILE A 129 -8.90 0.80 5.79
N ALA A 130 -7.81 0.35 5.15
CA ALA A 130 -6.74 1.22 4.68
C ALA A 130 -7.21 2.18 3.58
N GLU A 131 -7.97 1.70 2.57
CA GLU A 131 -8.58 2.57 1.54
C GLU A 131 -9.45 3.66 2.15
N LYS A 132 -10.34 3.28 3.08
CA LYS A 132 -11.22 4.23 3.79
C LYS A 132 -10.41 5.29 4.54
N TYR A 133 -9.28 4.89 5.13
CA TYR A 133 -8.40 5.84 5.83
C TYR A 133 -7.74 6.82 4.86
N ILE A 134 -7.21 6.34 3.72
CA ILE A 134 -6.62 7.20 2.68
C ILE A 134 -7.67 8.18 2.17
N ASN A 135 -8.86 7.70 1.80
CA ASN A 135 -9.94 8.56 1.32
C ASN A 135 -10.42 9.57 2.39
N LYS A 136 -10.45 9.19 3.67
CA LYS A 136 -10.76 10.14 4.76
C LYS A 136 -9.74 11.27 4.86
N LYS A 137 -8.49 11.00 4.51
CA LYS A 137 -7.40 11.98 4.54
C LYS A 137 -7.29 12.82 3.26
N SER A 138 -8.06 12.53 2.21
CA SER A 138 -7.99 13.23 0.92
C SER A 138 -8.12 14.77 1.04
N LYS A 139 -8.88 15.26 2.02
CA LYS A 139 -9.07 16.71 2.25
C LYS A 139 -7.83 17.45 2.77
N VAL A 140 -6.82 16.72 3.28
CA VAL A 140 -5.58 17.29 3.84
C VAL A 140 -4.34 16.82 3.08
N ILE A 141 -4.51 15.98 2.06
CA ILE A 141 -3.44 15.53 1.17
C ILE A 141 -3.30 16.52 0.03
N GLU A 142 -2.10 17.06 -0.17
CA GLU A 142 -1.78 17.98 -1.27
C GLU A 142 -1.08 17.30 -2.45
N PHE A 143 -0.66 16.05 -2.28
CA PHE A 143 -0.09 15.23 -3.34
C PHE A 143 -1.14 14.33 -4.02
N ASN A 144 -0.91 13.98 -5.29
CA ASN A 144 -1.75 13.01 -5.98
C ASN A 144 -1.61 11.62 -5.37
N TYR A 145 -2.69 10.84 -5.33
CA TYR A 145 -2.64 9.46 -4.88
C TYR A 145 -3.49 8.54 -5.74
N CYS A 146 -3.10 7.28 -5.78
CA CYS A 146 -3.84 6.23 -6.47
C CYS A 146 -4.02 5.02 -5.55
N ILE A 147 -5.27 4.55 -5.43
CA ILE A 147 -5.61 3.28 -4.81
C ILE A 147 -5.88 2.28 -5.93
N GLY A 148 -4.88 1.47 -6.27
CA GLY A 148 -4.97 0.46 -7.33
C GLY A 148 -5.56 -0.86 -6.82
N ARG A 149 -6.80 -1.20 -7.16
CA ARG A 149 -7.41 -2.48 -6.79
C ARG A 149 -6.99 -3.58 -7.76
N ILE A 150 -5.90 -4.26 -7.43
CA ILE A 150 -5.29 -5.29 -8.25
C ILE A 150 -6.09 -6.58 -8.14
N PHE A 151 -6.48 -7.16 -9.28
CA PHE A 151 -7.21 -8.44 -9.35
C PHE A 151 -6.25 -9.63 -9.28
N SER A 152 -5.28 -9.65 -10.15
CA SER A 152 -4.17 -10.60 -10.15
C SER A 152 -3.06 -10.06 -11.05
N PHE A 153 -1.84 -10.53 -10.83
CA PHE A 153 -0.78 -10.38 -11.82
C PHE A 153 -0.08 -11.72 -11.98
N ALA A 154 0.10 -12.12 -13.25
CA ALA A 154 0.86 -13.29 -13.59
C ALA A 154 2.36 -12.95 -13.55
N MET A 155 3.16 -13.78 -12.89
CA MET A 155 4.60 -13.75 -13.10
C MET A 155 4.89 -14.57 -14.35
N LEU A 156 5.14 -13.91 -15.47
CA LEU A 156 5.85 -14.56 -16.55
C LEU A 156 7.27 -14.85 -16.05
N ALA A 157 7.61 -16.13 -15.93
CA ALA A 157 9.00 -16.53 -15.81
C ALA A 157 9.69 -16.11 -17.09
N ILE A 158 10.40 -14.98 -17.06
CA ILE A 158 11.35 -14.67 -18.12
C ILE A 158 12.50 -15.65 -17.92
N LYS A 159 12.55 -16.66 -18.79
CA LYS A 159 13.71 -17.55 -18.92
C LYS A 159 14.93 -16.76 -19.37
#